data_5983a3da85fda6a9cf6d96b9fdc835a9
#
_entry.id   5983a3da85fda6a9cf6d96b9fdc835a9
#
_cell.length_a   1.000
_cell.length_b   1.000
_cell.length_c   1.000
_cell.angle_alpha   90.00
_cell.angle_beta   90.00
_cell.angle_gamma   90.00
#
_symmetry.space_group_name_H-M   'P 1'
#
loop_
_entity.id
_entity.type
_entity.pdbx_description
1 polymer ?
#
loop_
_entity_poly.entity_id
_entity_poly.type
_entity_poly.pdbx_seq_one_letter_code
_entity_poly.pdbx_strand_id
1 'polypeptide(L)'
;MKFPKLTSAVCVLIVFLLLPFALLGETNCDSGNGPLNTAQPQSISVPDLIQKFAAKEAVFKEARNHYTYTQEVTVQTLEGDTVDGEFKETTDVLYDDEGKRIENVTYAPMNTLTRVMMTKEDFDDFRNHLPFVLTTEDLPQYNILYAGQQHVDEIDTYVFDVAPKKVDKDKEGGPRFFQGRIWVDNRDFQIVKTCGKNVPDIHKKDKENLSPKFVTYREQVDGQYWFPTYTRADDELHFKSGDVHIREILKYTNYKRFGVKTRIVYGGEVKNGAQPPK
;
A
#
# COMPACT_ATOMS: atom_id res chain seq x y z
N MET A 1 -45.11 -17.21 71.28
CA MET A 1 -44.10 -16.38 70.65
C MET A 1 -43.47 -17.14 69.48
N LYS A 2 -43.82 -16.77 68.24
CA LYS A 2 -43.26 -17.40 66.99
C LYS A 2 -42.32 -16.37 66.34
N PHE A 3 -41.06 -16.74 66.20
CA PHE A 3 -40.08 -15.94 65.42
C PHE A 3 -40.17 -16.30 63.96
N PRO A 4 -40.15 -15.31 63.02
CA PRO A 4 -40.13 -15.61 61.59
C PRO A 4 -38.71 -15.93 61.13
N LYS A 5 -38.56 -16.93 60.26
CA LYS A 5 -37.34 -17.33 59.58
C LYS A 5 -37.01 -16.29 58.47
N LEU A 6 -35.83 -15.70 58.58
CA LEU A 6 -35.25 -14.81 57.57
C LEU A 6 -34.59 -15.68 56.48
N THR A 7 -35.19 -15.73 55.28
CA THR A 7 -34.60 -16.36 54.08
C THR A 7 -33.72 -15.32 53.39
N SER A 8 -32.42 -15.58 53.48
CA SER A 8 -31.38 -14.80 52.74
C SER A 8 -31.39 -15.18 51.27
N ALA A 9 -31.85 -14.25 50.40
CA ALA A 9 -31.73 -14.41 48.96
C ALA A 9 -30.33 -13.93 48.55
N VAL A 10 -29.47 -14.87 48.13
CA VAL A 10 -28.19 -14.59 47.52
C VAL A 10 -28.43 -14.21 46.06
N CYS A 11 -28.36 -12.90 45.74
CA CYS A 11 -28.28 -12.42 44.37
C CYS A 11 -26.89 -12.71 43.79
N VAL A 12 -26.81 -13.73 42.95
CA VAL A 12 -25.60 -13.97 42.16
C VAL A 12 -25.60 -12.97 41.00
N LEU A 13 -24.78 -11.95 41.11
CA LEU A 13 -24.52 -10.98 40.04
C LEU A 13 -23.60 -11.65 38.99
N ILE A 14 -24.18 -12.16 37.92
CA ILE A 14 -23.40 -12.64 36.74
C ILE A 14 -22.92 -11.40 36.00
N VAL A 15 -21.67 -11.03 36.25
CA VAL A 15 -20.96 -10.02 35.44
C VAL A 15 -20.60 -10.70 34.11
N PHE A 16 -21.38 -10.44 33.09
CA PHE A 16 -21.02 -10.73 31.71
C PHE A 16 -19.82 -9.83 31.34
N LEU A 17 -18.60 -10.39 31.40
CA LEU A 17 -17.42 -9.79 30.79
C LEU A 17 -17.66 -9.83 29.27
N LEU A 18 -18.15 -8.74 28.71
CA LEU A 18 -18.09 -8.46 27.27
C LEU A 18 -16.60 -8.27 26.91
N LEU A 19 -15.93 -9.36 26.63
CA LEU A 19 -14.65 -9.30 25.89
C LEU A 19 -14.98 -8.63 24.54
N PRO A 20 -14.28 -7.55 24.16
CA PRO A 20 -14.40 -7.06 22.81
C PRO A 20 -13.87 -8.18 21.89
N PHE A 21 -14.77 -8.77 21.12
CA PHE A 21 -14.40 -9.53 19.95
C PHE A 21 -13.65 -8.52 19.06
N ALA A 22 -12.32 -8.57 19.07
CA ALA A 22 -11.54 -7.96 18.01
C ALA A 22 -11.97 -8.71 16.74
N LEU A 23 -12.82 -8.10 15.95
CA LEU A 23 -13.06 -8.48 14.58
C LEU A 23 -11.70 -8.39 13.88
N LEU A 24 -11.03 -9.53 13.78
CA LEU A 24 -9.92 -9.74 12.87
C LEU A 24 -10.54 -9.59 11.49
N GLY A 25 -10.28 -8.50 10.87
CA GLY A 25 -11.10 -8.12 9.77
C GLY A 25 -10.30 -7.52 8.66
N GLU A 26 -10.86 -7.69 7.53
CA GLU A 26 -10.59 -7.04 6.25
C GLU A 26 -9.93 -5.68 6.39
N THR A 27 -9.03 -5.35 5.47
CA THR A 27 -8.39 -4.03 5.40
C THR A 27 -9.43 -2.91 5.47
N ASN A 28 -9.44 -2.18 6.56
CA ASN A 28 -10.35 -1.07 6.79
C ASN A 28 -9.74 0.23 6.25
N CYS A 29 -10.33 0.76 5.17
CA CYS A 29 -9.88 2.01 4.55
C CYS A 29 -10.02 3.24 5.46
N ASP A 30 -10.97 3.23 6.39
CA ASP A 30 -11.28 4.38 7.24
C ASP A 30 -10.61 4.32 8.62
N SER A 31 -9.81 3.29 8.87
CA SER A 31 -9.08 3.16 10.13
C SER A 31 -8.14 4.36 10.34
N GLY A 32 -8.24 5.01 11.49
CA GLY A 32 -7.44 6.16 11.87
C GLY A 32 -7.87 7.49 11.23
N ASN A 33 -8.93 7.49 10.40
CA ASN A 33 -9.44 8.71 9.78
C ASN A 33 -10.49 9.41 10.66
N GLY A 34 -10.55 10.74 10.56
CA GLY A 34 -11.67 11.52 11.08
C GLY A 34 -12.96 11.31 10.26
N PRO A 35 -14.08 12.00 10.63
CA PRO A 35 -15.32 11.91 9.87
C PRO A 35 -15.17 12.51 8.46
N LEU A 36 -15.80 11.88 7.47
CA LEU A 36 -15.85 12.40 6.10
C LEU A 36 -16.83 13.57 6.01
N ASN A 37 -16.35 14.74 5.59
CA ASN A 37 -17.16 15.91 5.26
C ASN A 37 -17.41 15.96 3.75
N THR A 38 -18.65 15.76 3.34
CA THR A 38 -19.05 15.71 1.92
C THR A 38 -19.24 17.08 1.26
N ALA A 39 -18.97 18.18 1.98
CA ALA A 39 -19.08 19.53 1.41
C ALA A 39 -18.11 19.72 0.24
N GLN A 40 -18.54 20.48 -0.75
CA GLN A 40 -17.68 20.84 -1.89
C GLN A 40 -16.51 21.72 -1.43
N PRO A 41 -15.32 21.62 -2.08
CA PRO A 41 -14.20 22.48 -1.78
C PRO A 41 -14.54 23.93 -2.10
N GLN A 42 -14.20 24.86 -1.18
CA GLN A 42 -14.61 26.27 -1.32
C GLN A 42 -13.69 27.09 -2.23
N SER A 43 -12.43 26.72 -2.31
CA SER A 43 -11.37 27.54 -2.95
C SER A 43 -10.96 27.07 -4.34
N ILE A 44 -11.40 25.89 -4.77
CA ILE A 44 -10.98 25.29 -6.04
C ILE A 44 -12.12 24.41 -6.58
N SER A 45 -12.33 24.39 -7.89
CA SER A 45 -13.29 23.47 -8.49
C SER A 45 -12.79 22.02 -8.45
N VAL A 46 -13.71 21.05 -8.35
CA VAL A 46 -13.32 19.63 -8.35
C VAL A 46 -12.55 19.24 -9.62
N PRO A 47 -12.92 19.67 -10.84
CA PRO A 47 -12.11 19.40 -12.04
C PRO A 47 -10.69 19.97 -11.96
N ASP A 48 -10.53 21.22 -11.47
CA ASP A 48 -9.20 21.83 -11.34
C ASP A 48 -8.36 21.14 -10.27
N LEU A 49 -9.01 20.70 -9.18
CA LEU A 49 -8.36 19.94 -8.12
C LEU A 49 -7.82 18.60 -8.65
N ILE A 50 -8.60 17.87 -9.48
CA ILE A 50 -8.17 16.64 -10.12
C ILE A 50 -6.98 16.89 -11.04
N GLN A 51 -7.03 17.92 -11.88
CA GLN A 51 -5.89 18.26 -12.74
C GLN A 51 -4.64 18.61 -11.93
N LYS A 52 -4.81 19.33 -10.81
CA LYS A 52 -3.70 19.79 -9.98
C LYS A 52 -3.00 18.63 -9.29
N PHE A 53 -3.74 17.71 -8.64
CA PHE A 53 -3.09 16.57 -8.00
C PHE A 53 -2.47 15.63 -9.03
N ALA A 54 -3.13 15.36 -10.16
CA ALA A 54 -2.60 14.50 -11.21
C ALA A 54 -1.30 15.06 -11.82
N ALA A 55 -1.19 16.38 -11.97
CA ALA A 55 0.05 17.03 -12.39
C ALA A 55 1.18 16.87 -11.33
N LYS A 56 0.85 16.94 -10.04
CA LYS A 56 1.81 16.68 -8.95
C LYS A 56 2.26 15.23 -8.92
N GLU A 57 1.35 14.29 -9.12
CA GLU A 57 1.68 12.87 -9.22
C GLU A 57 2.54 12.55 -10.46
N ALA A 58 2.36 13.25 -11.59
CA ALA A 58 3.24 13.13 -12.73
C ALA A 58 4.68 13.57 -12.41
N VAL A 59 4.84 14.70 -11.70
CA VAL A 59 6.16 15.17 -11.23
C VAL A 59 6.78 14.18 -10.24
N PHE A 60 5.98 13.64 -9.31
CA PHE A 60 6.45 12.63 -8.36
C PHE A 60 6.88 11.34 -9.07
N LYS A 61 6.12 10.86 -10.06
CA LYS A 61 6.44 9.67 -10.86
C LYS A 61 7.83 9.76 -11.50
N GLU A 62 8.16 10.92 -12.06
CA GLU A 62 9.50 11.17 -12.62
C GLU A 62 10.57 11.30 -11.52
N ALA A 63 10.26 12.03 -10.45
CA ALA A 63 11.20 12.27 -9.37
C ALA A 63 11.62 10.97 -8.66
N ARG A 64 10.69 10.04 -8.43
CA ARG A 64 10.96 8.78 -7.72
C ARG A 64 12.04 7.93 -8.38
N ASN A 65 12.23 8.04 -9.70
CA ASN A 65 13.27 7.32 -10.43
C ASN A 65 14.69 7.80 -10.07
N HIS A 66 14.80 8.90 -9.30
CA HIS A 66 16.06 9.42 -8.78
C HIS A 66 16.28 9.10 -7.29
N TYR A 67 15.54 8.15 -6.75
CA TYR A 67 15.69 7.69 -5.37
C TYR A 67 15.95 6.19 -5.32
N THR A 68 16.89 5.79 -4.50
CA THR A 68 17.06 4.40 -4.08
C THR A 68 16.30 4.16 -2.79
N TYR A 69 15.92 2.94 -2.52
CA TYR A 69 15.25 2.56 -1.28
C TYR A 69 15.38 1.05 -1.01
N THR A 70 15.10 0.66 0.21
CA THR A 70 14.98 -0.76 0.61
C THR A 70 13.49 -1.10 0.71
N GLN A 71 13.08 -2.17 0.02
CA GLN A 71 11.72 -2.74 0.09
C GLN A 71 11.77 -4.05 0.89
N GLU A 72 10.95 -4.15 1.92
CA GLU A 72 10.71 -5.39 2.66
C GLU A 72 9.31 -5.88 2.34
N VAL A 73 9.18 -7.10 1.84
CA VAL A 73 7.90 -7.77 1.56
C VAL A 73 7.73 -8.93 2.52
N THR A 74 6.56 -9.01 3.15
CA THR A 74 6.13 -10.17 3.93
C THR A 74 4.73 -10.55 3.48
N VAL A 75 4.55 -11.80 3.06
CA VAL A 75 3.25 -12.39 2.73
C VAL A 75 3.03 -13.58 3.66
N GLN A 76 1.89 -13.62 4.33
CA GLN A 76 1.53 -14.65 5.29
C GLN A 76 0.18 -15.25 4.93
N THR A 77 0.05 -16.56 5.11
CA THR A 77 -1.24 -17.23 5.20
C THR A 77 -1.56 -17.50 6.67
N LEU A 78 -2.84 -17.41 7.04
CA LEU A 78 -3.29 -17.55 8.42
C LEU A 78 -4.41 -18.56 8.52
N GLU A 79 -4.35 -19.39 9.57
CA GLU A 79 -5.48 -20.20 10.04
C GLU A 79 -5.98 -19.60 11.37
N GLY A 80 -7.13 -18.93 11.33
CA GLY A 80 -7.54 -18.03 12.41
C GLY A 80 -6.51 -16.92 12.61
N ASP A 81 -5.93 -16.84 13.80
CA ASP A 81 -4.89 -15.85 14.16
C ASP A 81 -3.46 -16.37 13.97
N THR A 82 -3.30 -17.64 13.61
CA THR A 82 -1.99 -18.28 13.54
C THR A 82 -1.44 -18.25 12.14
N VAL A 83 -0.22 -17.74 11.96
CA VAL A 83 0.51 -17.79 10.71
C VAL A 83 0.93 -19.24 10.45
N ASP A 84 0.49 -19.82 9.34
CA ASP A 84 0.79 -21.18 8.92
C ASP A 84 1.71 -21.28 7.70
N GLY A 85 2.00 -20.15 7.06
CA GLY A 85 2.96 -20.04 5.98
C GLY A 85 3.43 -18.60 5.80
N GLU A 86 4.68 -18.42 5.34
CA GLU A 86 5.27 -17.11 5.17
C GLU A 86 6.24 -17.07 3.99
N PHE A 87 6.16 -15.99 3.21
CA PHE A 87 7.17 -15.52 2.28
C PHE A 87 7.74 -14.20 2.78
N LYS A 88 9.06 -14.07 2.73
CA LYS A 88 9.77 -12.81 3.03
C LYS A 88 10.83 -12.53 1.99
N GLU A 89 10.98 -11.24 1.65
CA GLU A 89 12.07 -10.76 0.82
C GLU A 89 12.43 -9.32 1.20
N THR A 90 13.73 -9.06 1.25
CA THR A 90 14.26 -7.69 1.37
C THR A 90 15.08 -7.39 0.13
N THR A 91 14.76 -6.29 -0.54
CA THR A 91 15.37 -5.90 -1.81
C THR A 91 15.82 -4.45 -1.75
N ASP A 92 17.08 -4.20 -2.10
CA ASP A 92 17.54 -2.84 -2.40
C ASP A 92 17.17 -2.49 -3.84
N VAL A 93 16.39 -1.43 -3.98
CA VAL A 93 15.91 -0.93 -5.27
C VAL A 93 16.76 0.25 -5.69
N LEU A 94 17.36 0.09 -6.86
CA LEU A 94 18.26 1.04 -7.50
C LEU A 94 17.74 1.36 -8.91
N TYR A 95 18.30 2.39 -9.53
CA TYR A 95 18.04 2.71 -10.93
C TYR A 95 19.37 2.95 -11.63
N ASP A 96 19.49 2.47 -12.89
CA ASP A 96 20.66 2.74 -13.72
C ASP A 96 20.59 4.17 -14.32
N ASP A 97 21.63 4.54 -15.08
CA ASP A 97 21.73 5.84 -15.71
C ASP A 97 20.59 6.10 -16.74
N GLU A 98 19.98 5.06 -17.26
CA GLU A 98 18.83 5.09 -18.18
C GLU A 98 17.49 5.14 -17.45
N GLY A 99 17.48 5.10 -16.10
CA GLY A 99 16.28 5.10 -15.27
C GLY A 99 15.57 3.74 -15.19
N LYS A 100 16.26 2.67 -15.58
CA LYS A 100 15.74 1.30 -15.45
C LYS A 100 15.92 0.81 -14.03
N ARG A 101 14.85 0.26 -13.46
CA ARG A 101 14.84 -0.34 -12.13
C ARG A 101 15.74 -1.56 -12.06
N ILE A 102 16.64 -1.60 -11.08
CA ILE A 102 17.50 -2.70 -10.69
C ILE A 102 17.11 -3.15 -9.29
N GLU A 103 16.98 -4.44 -9.11
CA GLU A 103 16.64 -5.06 -7.83
C GLU A 103 17.79 -5.95 -7.35
N ASN A 104 18.26 -5.68 -6.14
CA ASN A 104 19.27 -6.49 -5.47
C ASN A 104 18.65 -7.11 -4.21
N VAL A 105 18.31 -8.41 -4.29
CA VAL A 105 17.78 -9.15 -3.15
C VAL A 105 18.87 -9.35 -2.12
N THR A 106 18.69 -8.79 -0.93
CA THR A 106 19.65 -8.84 0.17
C THR A 106 19.29 -9.87 1.24
N TYR A 107 18.01 -10.24 1.32
CA TYR A 107 17.52 -11.25 2.24
C TYR A 107 16.29 -11.97 1.67
N ALA A 108 16.34 -13.29 1.58
CA ALA A 108 15.23 -14.12 1.15
C ALA A 108 15.32 -15.49 1.84
N PRO A 109 14.67 -15.68 3.00
CA PRO A 109 14.62 -16.97 3.67
C PRO A 109 13.78 -17.97 2.89
N MET A 110 13.81 -19.23 3.29
CA MET A 110 12.99 -20.28 2.68
C MET A 110 11.51 -19.92 2.76
N ASN A 111 10.84 -19.93 1.61
CA ASN A 111 9.39 -19.75 1.52
C ASN A 111 8.67 -20.96 2.13
N THR A 112 7.74 -20.71 3.06
CA THR A 112 6.95 -21.74 3.75
C THR A 112 5.46 -21.68 3.39
N LEU A 113 5.05 -20.84 2.43
CA LEU A 113 3.68 -20.81 1.93
C LEU A 113 3.32 -22.15 1.27
N THR A 114 2.21 -22.73 1.67
CA THR A 114 1.71 -24.00 1.14
C THR A 114 0.31 -23.88 0.53
N ARG A 115 -0.48 -22.89 0.97
CA ARG A 115 -1.86 -22.69 0.50
C ARG A 115 -1.96 -21.72 -0.68
N VAL A 116 -0.99 -20.85 -0.87
CA VAL A 116 -0.87 -19.94 -2.00
C VAL A 116 0.53 -20.02 -2.59
N MET A 117 0.67 -19.66 -3.84
CA MET A 117 1.96 -19.53 -4.51
C MET A 117 2.16 -18.08 -4.93
N MET A 118 3.36 -17.57 -4.70
CA MET A 118 3.75 -16.26 -5.23
C MET A 118 3.88 -16.35 -6.76
N THR A 119 3.16 -15.51 -7.47
CA THR A 119 3.15 -15.44 -8.93
C THR A 119 3.94 -14.23 -9.43
N LYS A 120 4.22 -14.18 -10.73
CA LYS A 120 4.84 -13.01 -11.34
C LYS A 120 3.95 -11.77 -11.19
N GLU A 121 2.65 -11.95 -11.26
CA GLU A 121 1.65 -10.90 -11.11
C GLU A 121 1.68 -10.29 -9.70
N ASP A 122 1.88 -11.10 -8.65
CA ASP A 122 2.03 -10.60 -7.28
C ASP A 122 3.26 -9.71 -7.15
N PHE A 123 4.40 -10.14 -7.70
CA PHE A 123 5.60 -9.31 -7.71
C PHE A 123 5.44 -8.02 -8.55
N ASP A 124 4.71 -8.08 -9.66
CA ASP A 124 4.41 -6.90 -10.46
C ASP A 124 3.49 -5.93 -9.70
N ASP A 125 2.56 -6.44 -8.89
CA ASP A 125 1.74 -5.62 -7.99
C ASP A 125 2.58 -4.92 -6.92
N PHE A 126 3.49 -5.62 -6.27
CA PHE A 126 4.38 -5.02 -5.26
C PHE A 126 5.26 -3.90 -5.83
N ARG A 127 5.65 -4.02 -7.10
CA ARG A 127 6.51 -3.05 -7.79
C ARG A 127 5.74 -1.83 -8.28
N ASN A 128 4.56 -2.05 -8.86
CA ASN A 128 3.93 -1.08 -9.73
C ASN A 128 2.55 -0.61 -9.27
N HIS A 129 1.77 -1.47 -8.61
CA HIS A 129 0.37 -1.19 -8.33
C HIS A 129 0.09 -0.79 -6.88
N LEU A 130 0.81 -1.36 -5.91
CA LEU A 130 0.64 -0.98 -4.51
C LEU A 130 1.14 0.45 -4.23
N PRO A 131 2.28 0.93 -4.80
CA PRO A 131 2.66 2.34 -4.73
C PRO A 131 1.95 3.16 -5.84
N PHE A 132 0.63 3.08 -5.88
CA PHE A 132 -0.22 3.69 -6.91
C PHE A 132 0.03 5.19 -7.07
N VAL A 133 0.13 5.64 -8.31
CA VAL A 133 0.14 7.05 -8.73
C VAL A 133 -0.96 7.26 -9.77
N LEU A 134 -1.55 8.46 -9.79
CA LEU A 134 -2.58 8.83 -10.77
C LEU A 134 -2.15 10.13 -11.46
N THR A 135 -1.50 9.97 -12.61
CA THR A 135 -0.95 11.09 -13.36
C THR A 135 -1.96 11.69 -14.35
N THR A 136 -1.62 12.84 -14.93
CA THR A 136 -2.45 13.47 -15.97
C THR A 136 -2.66 12.56 -17.18
N GLU A 137 -1.71 11.69 -17.51
CA GLU A 137 -1.81 10.73 -18.61
C GLU A 137 -2.79 9.60 -18.29
N ASP A 138 -2.97 9.28 -16.99
CA ASP A 138 -3.84 8.21 -16.54
C ASP A 138 -5.32 8.65 -16.43
N LEU A 139 -5.60 9.96 -16.25
CA LEU A 139 -6.96 10.49 -16.06
C LEU A 139 -7.99 10.01 -17.10
N PRO A 140 -7.66 9.90 -18.40
CA PRO A 140 -8.62 9.41 -19.39
C PRO A 140 -9.09 7.98 -19.14
N GLN A 141 -8.33 7.17 -18.40
CA GLN A 141 -8.60 5.76 -18.13
C GLN A 141 -9.48 5.57 -16.89
N TYR A 142 -9.63 6.59 -16.04
CA TYR A 142 -10.30 6.51 -14.75
C TYR A 142 -11.59 7.35 -14.68
N ASN A 143 -12.58 6.84 -13.94
CA ASN A 143 -13.64 7.63 -13.33
C ASN A 143 -13.14 8.09 -11.97
N ILE A 144 -13.24 9.38 -11.69
CA ILE A 144 -12.77 10.00 -10.46
C ILE A 144 -13.94 10.79 -9.87
N LEU A 145 -14.38 10.41 -8.68
CA LEU A 145 -15.49 11.01 -7.98
C LEU A 145 -14.99 11.67 -6.71
N TYR A 146 -15.27 12.94 -6.53
CA TYR A 146 -14.99 13.63 -5.28
C TYR A 146 -15.94 13.12 -4.19
N ALA A 147 -15.37 12.57 -3.12
CA ALA A 147 -16.13 12.05 -1.98
C ALA A 147 -16.27 13.07 -0.84
N GLY A 148 -15.31 14.00 -0.71
CA GLY A 148 -15.35 14.99 0.37
C GLY A 148 -13.97 15.40 0.86
N GLN A 149 -13.93 15.84 2.11
CA GLN A 149 -12.71 16.17 2.85
C GLN A 149 -12.65 15.33 4.11
N GLN A 150 -11.46 14.88 4.48
CA GLN A 150 -11.25 14.04 5.66
C GLN A 150 -9.91 14.33 6.30
N HIS A 151 -9.85 14.30 7.61
CA HIS A 151 -8.61 14.38 8.36
C HIS A 151 -8.00 12.97 8.45
N VAL A 152 -6.72 12.84 8.07
CA VAL A 152 -5.94 11.60 8.14
C VAL A 152 -4.69 11.91 8.94
N ASP A 153 -4.55 11.35 10.12
CA ASP A 153 -3.56 11.73 11.12
C ASP A 153 -3.56 13.27 11.33
N GLU A 154 -2.48 13.97 11.03
CA GLU A 154 -2.39 15.45 11.13
C GLU A 154 -2.67 16.17 9.80
N ILE A 155 -3.17 15.46 8.77
CA ILE A 155 -3.27 15.99 7.41
C ILE A 155 -4.73 16.21 7.02
N ASP A 156 -5.07 17.42 6.61
CA ASP A 156 -6.35 17.70 5.97
C ASP A 156 -6.28 17.29 4.49
N THR A 157 -7.19 16.43 4.09
CA THR A 157 -7.15 15.83 2.75
C THR A 157 -8.44 16.06 1.98
N TYR A 158 -8.32 16.08 0.65
CA TYR A 158 -9.41 15.85 -0.29
C TYR A 158 -9.50 14.35 -0.59
N VAL A 159 -10.72 13.83 -0.63
CA VAL A 159 -10.97 12.40 -0.80
C VAL A 159 -11.65 12.13 -2.13
N PHE A 160 -11.13 11.16 -2.86
CA PHE A 160 -11.69 10.74 -4.15
C PHE A 160 -11.87 9.22 -4.19
N ASP A 161 -13.00 8.79 -4.75
CA ASP A 161 -13.19 7.41 -5.17
C ASP A 161 -12.78 7.29 -6.65
N VAL A 162 -11.90 6.33 -6.96
CA VAL A 162 -11.35 6.12 -8.29
C VAL A 162 -11.62 4.70 -8.78
N ALA A 163 -11.98 4.57 -10.05
CA ALA A 163 -12.18 3.28 -10.68
C ALA A 163 -11.84 3.35 -12.17
N PRO A 164 -11.25 2.31 -12.76
CA PRO A 164 -10.99 2.28 -14.19
C PRO A 164 -12.32 2.34 -14.99
N LYS A 165 -12.33 3.06 -16.11
CA LYS A 165 -13.50 3.16 -17.02
C LYS A 165 -13.78 1.84 -17.73
N LYS A 166 -12.74 1.06 -17.99
CA LYS A 166 -12.84 -0.23 -18.68
C LYS A 166 -11.89 -1.21 -18.02
N VAL A 167 -12.38 -2.41 -17.79
CA VAL A 167 -11.60 -3.54 -17.28
C VAL A 167 -11.86 -4.71 -18.23
N ASP A 168 -10.82 -5.15 -18.92
CA ASP A 168 -10.89 -6.34 -19.76
C ASP A 168 -10.63 -7.58 -18.89
N LYS A 169 -11.71 -8.28 -18.54
CA LYS A 169 -11.66 -9.45 -17.64
C LYS A 169 -11.15 -10.72 -18.33
N ASP A 170 -11.15 -10.73 -19.65
CA ASP A 170 -10.89 -11.94 -20.45
C ASP A 170 -9.45 -12.00 -20.97
N LYS A 171 -8.71 -10.89 -20.87
CA LYS A 171 -7.37 -10.78 -21.42
C LYS A 171 -6.30 -11.21 -20.38
N GLU A 172 -5.72 -12.36 -20.63
CA GLU A 172 -4.55 -12.84 -19.87
C GLU A 172 -3.36 -11.90 -20.01
N GLY A 173 -2.72 -11.54 -18.88
CA GLY A 173 -1.60 -10.62 -18.87
C GLY A 173 -1.99 -9.21 -19.34
N GLY A 174 -3.28 -8.88 -19.31
CA GLY A 174 -3.78 -7.53 -19.57
C GLY A 174 -3.36 -6.55 -18.46
N PRO A 175 -3.50 -5.23 -18.71
CA PRO A 175 -3.17 -4.24 -17.71
C PRO A 175 -4.08 -4.37 -16.49
N ARG A 176 -3.50 -4.26 -15.32
CA ARG A 176 -4.23 -4.17 -14.05
C ARG A 176 -4.32 -2.71 -13.62
N PHE A 177 -5.41 -2.38 -12.96
CA PHE A 177 -5.73 -1.02 -12.57
C PHE A 177 -6.09 -0.97 -11.08
N PHE A 178 -5.75 0.10 -10.43
CA PHE A 178 -6.22 0.37 -9.07
C PHE A 178 -7.70 0.76 -9.08
N GLN A 179 -8.47 0.22 -8.13
CA GLN A 179 -9.83 0.65 -7.84
C GLN A 179 -9.98 0.84 -6.34
N GLY A 180 -10.37 2.04 -5.91
CA GLY A 180 -10.49 2.33 -4.48
C GLY A 180 -10.59 3.81 -4.19
N ARG A 181 -10.13 4.19 -3.02
CA ARG A 181 -10.14 5.56 -2.50
C ARG A 181 -8.73 6.11 -2.39
N ILE A 182 -8.57 7.39 -2.70
CA ILE A 182 -7.32 8.13 -2.52
C ILE A 182 -7.56 9.36 -1.65
N TRP A 183 -6.58 9.71 -0.86
CA TRP A 183 -6.53 10.93 -0.03
C TRP A 183 -5.40 11.80 -0.52
N VAL A 184 -5.72 13.05 -0.82
CA VAL A 184 -4.80 14.04 -1.41
C VAL A 184 -4.62 15.17 -0.41
N ASP A 185 -3.38 15.47 0.00
CA ASP A 185 -3.07 16.60 0.86
C ASP A 185 -3.65 17.89 0.29
N ASN A 186 -4.30 18.69 1.12
CA ASN A 186 -4.97 19.92 0.67
C ASN A 186 -4.01 21.10 0.46
N ARG A 187 -2.71 20.98 0.81
CA ARG A 187 -1.67 22.02 0.69
C ARG A 187 -0.81 21.83 -0.54
N ASP A 188 -0.21 20.65 -0.69
CA ASP A 188 0.72 20.35 -1.77
C ASP A 188 0.12 19.51 -2.90
N PHE A 189 -1.11 18.99 -2.73
CA PHE A 189 -1.86 18.26 -3.74
C PHE A 189 -1.18 16.95 -4.18
N GLN A 190 -0.50 16.27 -3.29
CA GLN A 190 0.05 14.94 -3.51
C GLN A 190 -0.80 13.89 -2.79
N ILE A 191 -0.85 12.67 -3.31
CA ILE A 191 -1.53 11.55 -2.66
C ILE A 191 -0.74 11.18 -1.40
N VAL A 192 -1.43 11.07 -0.26
CA VAL A 192 -0.83 10.69 1.04
C VAL A 192 -1.27 9.31 1.51
N LYS A 193 -2.43 8.85 1.04
CA LYS A 193 -2.98 7.53 1.37
C LYS A 193 -3.77 6.99 0.20
N THR A 194 -3.68 5.69 -0.03
CA THR A 194 -4.56 4.97 -0.96
C THR A 194 -5.14 3.74 -0.26
N CYS A 195 -6.39 3.37 -0.56
CA CYS A 195 -6.99 2.14 -0.09
C CYS A 195 -7.91 1.55 -1.15
N GLY A 196 -7.66 0.34 -1.56
CA GLY A 196 -8.40 -0.31 -2.63
C GLY A 196 -7.82 -1.67 -3.01
N LYS A 197 -8.06 -2.08 -4.22
CA LYS A 197 -7.52 -3.33 -4.78
C LYS A 197 -7.15 -3.16 -6.24
N ASN A 198 -6.37 -4.10 -6.76
CA ASN A 198 -6.07 -4.18 -8.19
C ASN A 198 -7.16 -4.97 -8.92
N VAL A 199 -7.56 -4.50 -10.08
CA VAL A 199 -8.58 -5.10 -10.95
C VAL A 199 -8.06 -5.25 -12.39
N PRO A 200 -8.54 -6.28 -13.15
CA PRO A 200 -9.44 -7.34 -12.73
C PRO A 200 -8.76 -8.37 -11.84
N ASP A 201 -9.56 -9.07 -11.04
CA ASP A 201 -9.12 -10.34 -10.47
C ASP A 201 -8.91 -11.33 -11.62
N ILE A 202 -7.76 -11.99 -11.66
CA ILE A 202 -7.43 -12.90 -12.76
C ILE A 202 -7.92 -14.29 -12.40
N HIS A 203 -8.99 -14.72 -13.08
CA HIS A 203 -9.51 -16.07 -12.96
C HIS A 203 -9.11 -16.90 -14.18
N LYS A 204 -8.23 -17.84 -14.01
CA LYS A 204 -7.93 -18.83 -15.04
C LYS A 204 -8.13 -20.22 -14.51
N LYS A 205 -8.82 -21.03 -15.36
CA LYS A 205 -9.10 -22.45 -15.25
C LYS A 205 -8.45 -23.14 -14.05
N ASP A 206 -7.46 -23.04 -13.48
CA ASP A 206 -6.85 -23.60 -12.27
C ASP A 206 -5.80 -22.67 -11.65
N LYS A 207 -5.77 -21.39 -12.10
CA LYS A 207 -4.88 -20.35 -11.60
C LYS A 207 -5.75 -19.17 -11.24
N GLU A 208 -6.05 -19.03 -9.98
CA GLU A 208 -6.73 -17.87 -9.44
C GLU A 208 -5.65 -16.94 -8.88
N ASN A 209 -5.67 -15.70 -9.32
CA ASN A 209 -4.87 -14.64 -8.75
C ASN A 209 -5.85 -13.57 -8.28
N LEU A 210 -6.23 -13.67 -7.02
CA LEU A 210 -7.11 -12.73 -6.36
C LEU A 210 -6.24 -11.71 -5.65
N SER A 211 -6.47 -10.42 -5.92
CA SER A 211 -5.76 -9.37 -5.24
C SER A 211 -6.46 -8.99 -3.94
N PRO A 212 -5.77 -9.03 -2.82
CA PRO A 212 -6.34 -8.54 -1.58
C PRO A 212 -6.55 -7.04 -1.62
N LYS A 213 -7.50 -6.55 -0.84
CA LYS A 213 -7.67 -5.13 -0.58
C LYS A 213 -6.51 -4.65 0.30
N PHE A 214 -5.90 -3.54 -0.08
CA PHE A 214 -4.73 -2.99 0.62
C PHE A 214 -4.90 -1.52 0.97
N VAL A 215 -4.13 -1.06 1.93
CA VAL A 215 -3.93 0.35 2.24
C VAL A 215 -2.45 0.69 2.13
N THR A 216 -2.12 1.79 1.44
CA THR A 216 -0.75 2.33 1.37
C THR A 216 -0.72 3.72 1.98
N TYR A 217 0.23 3.93 2.87
CA TYR A 217 0.54 5.22 3.48
C TYR A 217 1.81 5.80 2.86
N ARG A 218 1.83 7.11 2.69
CA ARG A 218 2.98 7.85 2.20
C ARG A 218 3.41 8.89 3.21
N GLU A 219 4.70 9.15 3.27
CA GLU A 219 5.30 10.17 4.12
C GLU A 219 6.24 11.07 3.32
N GLN A 220 6.43 12.30 3.78
CA GLN A 220 7.43 13.20 3.20
C GLN A 220 8.82 12.76 3.63
N VAL A 221 9.62 12.27 2.68
CA VAL A 221 10.96 11.76 2.95
C VAL A 221 12.02 12.87 2.96
N ASP A 222 11.88 13.84 2.06
CA ASP A 222 12.83 14.93 1.86
C ASP A 222 12.20 16.33 1.92
N GLY A 223 10.98 16.41 2.47
CA GLY A 223 10.22 17.65 2.56
C GLY A 223 9.61 18.12 1.24
N GLN A 224 9.71 17.32 0.16
CA GLN A 224 9.23 17.69 -1.17
C GLN A 224 8.20 16.68 -1.74
N TYR A 225 8.44 15.39 -1.55
CA TYR A 225 7.62 14.34 -2.14
C TYR A 225 7.11 13.36 -1.09
N TRP A 226 5.88 12.87 -1.31
CA TRP A 226 5.25 11.86 -0.49
C TRP A 226 5.54 10.47 -1.06
N PHE A 227 6.47 9.76 -0.45
CA PHE A 227 6.85 8.39 -0.82
C PHE A 227 6.03 7.36 -0.06
N PRO A 228 5.68 6.21 -0.65
CA PRO A 228 5.12 5.10 0.09
C PRO A 228 6.12 4.64 1.16
N THR A 229 5.66 4.48 2.40
CA THR A 229 6.48 3.96 3.51
C THR A 229 5.94 2.67 4.05
N TYR A 230 4.63 2.45 3.92
CA TYR A 230 3.97 1.27 4.45
C TYR A 230 2.76 0.89 3.59
N THR A 231 2.67 -0.39 3.24
CA THR A 231 1.47 -0.99 2.65
C THR A 231 1.05 -2.21 3.47
N ARG A 232 -0.23 -2.36 3.71
CA ARG A 232 -0.82 -3.52 4.36
C ARG A 232 -2.05 -3.98 3.61
N ALA A 233 -2.15 -5.29 3.40
CA ALA A 233 -3.38 -6.00 3.10
C ALA A 233 -3.64 -7.02 4.21
N ASP A 234 -4.94 -7.24 4.52
CA ASP A 234 -5.39 -8.28 5.44
C ASP A 234 -6.80 -8.62 4.96
N ASP A 235 -6.95 -9.78 4.29
CA ASP A 235 -8.15 -10.08 3.51
C ASP A 235 -8.35 -11.59 3.39
N GLU A 236 -9.59 -12.01 3.13
CA GLU A 236 -9.92 -13.39 2.82
C GLU A 236 -10.09 -13.56 1.31
N LEU A 237 -9.21 -14.34 0.70
CA LEU A 237 -9.25 -14.62 -0.74
C LEU A 237 -10.03 -15.90 -1.00
N HIS A 238 -10.99 -15.83 -1.91
CA HIS A 238 -11.91 -16.92 -2.24
C HIS A 238 -11.43 -17.68 -3.48
N PHE A 239 -10.74 -18.80 -3.24
CA PHE A 239 -10.32 -19.72 -4.30
C PHE A 239 -11.35 -20.84 -4.48
N LYS A 240 -11.35 -21.52 -5.63
CA LYS A 240 -12.16 -22.73 -5.84
C LYS A 240 -11.79 -23.86 -4.89
N SER A 241 -10.53 -23.87 -4.44
CA SER A 241 -10.02 -24.85 -3.46
C SER A 241 -10.43 -24.55 -2.02
N GLY A 242 -11.02 -23.38 -1.75
CA GLY A 242 -11.41 -22.90 -0.43
C GLY A 242 -10.84 -21.51 -0.14
N ASP A 243 -11.28 -20.94 0.95
CA ASP A 243 -10.86 -19.60 1.38
C ASP A 243 -9.49 -19.61 2.02
N VAL A 244 -8.71 -18.57 1.78
CA VAL A 244 -7.39 -18.38 2.37
C VAL A 244 -7.29 -16.97 2.94
N HIS A 245 -7.11 -16.87 4.25
CA HIS A 245 -6.80 -15.59 4.89
C HIS A 245 -5.34 -15.24 4.59
N ILE A 246 -5.12 -14.09 3.95
CA ILE A 246 -3.80 -13.58 3.58
C ILE A 246 -3.52 -12.26 4.29
N ARG A 247 -2.28 -12.09 4.69
CA ARG A 247 -1.75 -10.83 5.18
C ARG A 247 -0.50 -10.46 4.41
N GLU A 248 -0.50 -9.25 3.82
CA GLU A 248 0.65 -8.68 3.15
C GLU A 248 1.11 -7.44 3.88
N ILE A 249 2.42 -7.32 4.08
CA ILE A 249 3.06 -6.16 4.68
C ILE A 249 4.25 -5.79 3.83
N LEU A 250 4.24 -4.57 3.29
CA LEU A 250 5.37 -3.99 2.59
C LEU A 250 5.84 -2.76 3.35
N LYS A 251 7.15 -2.68 3.54
CA LYS A 251 7.82 -1.50 4.12
C LYS A 251 8.81 -0.96 3.12
N TYR A 252 8.87 0.36 3.04
CA TYR A 252 9.78 1.07 2.15
C TYR A 252 10.61 2.02 3.00
N THR A 253 11.91 1.79 3.07
CA THR A 253 12.83 2.48 3.96
C THR A 253 14.09 2.94 3.22
N ASN A 254 14.94 3.66 3.91
CA ASN A 254 16.26 4.06 3.40
C ASN A 254 16.24 4.84 2.08
N TYR A 255 15.19 5.63 1.85
CA TYR A 255 15.13 6.50 0.69
C TYR A 255 16.33 7.43 0.62
N LYS A 256 17.03 7.41 -0.52
CA LYS A 256 18.18 8.28 -0.78
C LYS A 256 18.10 8.81 -2.19
N ARG A 257 18.12 10.13 -2.33
CA ARG A 257 18.22 10.77 -3.63
C ARG A 257 19.63 10.60 -4.17
N PHE A 258 19.78 10.11 -5.40
CA PHE A 258 21.04 10.11 -6.11
C PHE A 258 21.03 11.22 -7.18
N GLY A 259 22.11 11.96 -7.26
CA GLY A 259 22.22 13.02 -8.27
C GLY A 259 22.66 12.45 -9.61
N VAL A 260 22.24 13.06 -10.69
CA VAL A 260 22.57 12.75 -12.08
C VAL A 260 24.11 12.79 -12.36
N LYS A 261 24.95 13.00 -11.35
CA LYS A 261 26.43 13.13 -11.46
C LYS A 261 27.22 12.20 -10.54
N THR A 262 26.62 11.25 -9.85
CA THR A 262 27.38 10.32 -9.04
C THR A 262 27.68 9.07 -9.86
N ARG A 263 28.78 9.12 -10.61
CA ARG A 263 29.36 7.94 -11.25
C ARG A 263 29.91 7.05 -10.14
N ILE A 264 29.24 5.95 -9.83
CA ILE A 264 29.82 4.90 -8.98
C ILE A 264 30.84 4.17 -9.84
N VAL A 265 32.12 4.54 -9.66
CA VAL A 265 33.24 3.79 -10.28
C VAL A 265 33.53 2.60 -9.37
N TYR A 266 32.97 1.43 -9.72
CA TYR A 266 33.44 0.19 -9.15
C TYR A 266 34.83 -0.12 -9.71
N GLY A 267 35.87 -0.04 -8.82
CA GLY A 267 37.19 -0.60 -9.08
C GLY A 267 37.99 0.14 -10.16
N GLY A 268 38.34 1.38 -9.93
CA GLY A 268 39.47 2.01 -10.64
C GLY A 268 40.77 1.73 -9.92
N GLU A 269 41.74 1.14 -10.59
CA GLU A 269 43.13 0.99 -10.11
C GLU A 269 43.64 2.30 -9.55
N VAL A 270 44.14 2.26 -8.32
CA VAL A 270 44.94 3.33 -7.75
C VAL A 270 46.25 3.40 -8.54
N LYS A 271 46.35 4.31 -9.47
CA LYS A 271 47.66 4.66 -10.05
C LYS A 271 48.43 5.45 -8.99
N ASN A 272 49.31 4.74 -8.29
CA ASN A 272 50.40 5.36 -7.54
C ASN A 272 51.29 6.11 -8.51
N GLY A 273 51.48 7.40 -8.27
CA GLY A 273 52.58 8.08 -8.95
C GLY A 273 52.39 9.61 -9.11
N ALA A 274 52.77 10.37 -8.11
CA ALA A 274 53.44 11.65 -8.31
C ALA A 274 54.32 11.95 -7.09
N GLN A 275 55.61 11.78 -7.24
CA GLN A 275 56.61 12.31 -6.31
C GLN A 275 56.55 13.86 -6.34
N PRO A 276 56.76 14.51 -5.19
CA PRO A 276 56.87 15.99 -5.15
C PRO A 276 58.21 16.42 -5.80
N PRO A 277 58.23 17.58 -6.46
CA PRO A 277 59.48 18.14 -7.01
C PRO A 277 60.40 18.63 -5.88
N LYS A 278 61.72 18.48 -6.14
CA LYS A 278 62.82 18.91 -5.27
C LYS A 278 62.85 20.44 -5.08
#